data_2e67bb7f22f70fd7a730ef2ea1bd10cc
#
_entry.id   2e67bb7f22f70fd7a730ef2ea1bd10cc
#
_cell.length_a   1.000
_cell.length_b   1.000
_cell.length_c   1.000
_cell.angle_alpha   90.00
_cell.angle_beta   90.00
_cell.angle_gamma   90.00
#
_symmetry.space_group_name_H-M   'P 1'
#
loop_
_entity.id
_entity.type
_entity.pdbx_description
1 polymer ?
#
loop_
_entity_poly.entity_id
_entity_poly.type
_entity_poly.pdbx_seq_one_letter_code
_entity_poly.pdbx_strand_id
1 'polypeptide(L)'
;MKEFLKNWGILILVLAAILLARVYVFTPVTVNGHSMDPTLSDGQRLISSKISNYERMDIITTKEPGDEERMIVKRIIGMPRDTVKMENDQLTINGKKYDEPYLDEFKKEFSEDKLQGEYAYSSGFQAQAESSSTFTSDFEYTVPKGKYLVLGDNRLISKDSRMFGLVDKDMIQGKVVFRYWPLSEIKIM
;
A
#
# COMPACT_ATOMS: atom_id res chain seq x y z
N MET A 1 -12.43 -30.86 -35.98
CA MET A 1 -12.04 -29.46 -35.70
C MET A 1 -13.25 -28.53 -35.62
N LYS A 2 -14.15 -28.48 -36.62
CA LYS A 2 -15.34 -27.59 -36.62
C LYS A 2 -16.30 -27.89 -35.45
N GLU A 3 -16.61 -29.16 -35.17
CA GLU A 3 -17.50 -29.56 -34.06
C GLU A 3 -16.87 -29.25 -32.68
N PHE A 4 -15.55 -29.42 -32.53
CA PHE A 4 -14.82 -29.06 -31.33
C PHE A 4 -14.91 -27.55 -31.08
N LEU A 5 -14.63 -26.71 -32.06
CA LEU A 5 -14.73 -25.25 -31.95
C LEU A 5 -16.17 -24.77 -31.68
N LYS A 6 -17.16 -25.46 -32.26
CA LYS A 6 -18.58 -25.15 -32.03
C LYS A 6 -18.97 -25.40 -30.55
N ASN A 7 -18.48 -26.51 -29.97
CA ASN A 7 -18.86 -26.90 -28.61
C ASN A 7 -17.99 -26.22 -27.54
N TRP A 8 -16.71 -25.91 -27.83
CA TRP A 8 -15.74 -25.43 -26.85
C TRP A 8 -15.22 -24.01 -27.14
N GLY A 9 -15.56 -23.44 -28.33
CA GLY A 9 -15.00 -22.16 -28.77
C GLY A 9 -15.27 -21.01 -27.79
N ILE A 10 -16.49 -20.93 -27.23
CA ILE A 10 -16.83 -19.90 -26.25
C ILE A 10 -16.02 -20.07 -24.96
N LEU A 11 -15.88 -21.29 -24.48
CA LEU A 11 -15.10 -21.57 -23.27
C LEU A 11 -13.62 -21.19 -23.45
N ILE A 12 -13.04 -21.57 -24.60
CA ILE A 12 -11.64 -21.22 -24.95
C ILE A 12 -11.47 -19.70 -25.00
N LEU A 13 -12.41 -18.99 -25.62
CA LEU A 13 -12.38 -17.54 -25.74
C LEU A 13 -12.48 -16.87 -24.37
N VAL A 14 -13.36 -17.32 -23.50
CA VAL A 14 -13.50 -16.81 -22.12
C VAL A 14 -12.23 -17.05 -21.32
N LEU A 15 -11.66 -18.25 -21.39
CA LEU A 15 -10.41 -18.58 -20.70
C LEU A 15 -9.24 -17.73 -21.20
N ALA A 16 -9.16 -17.52 -22.52
CA ALA A 16 -8.16 -16.65 -23.13
C ALA A 16 -8.34 -15.19 -22.66
N ALA A 17 -9.59 -14.68 -22.62
CA ALA A 17 -9.87 -13.34 -22.13
C ALA A 17 -9.49 -13.16 -20.66
N ILE A 18 -9.79 -14.14 -19.80
CA ILE A 18 -9.39 -14.14 -18.38
C ILE A 18 -7.86 -14.14 -18.26
N LEU A 19 -7.18 -14.95 -19.03
CA LEU A 19 -5.71 -15.01 -19.03
C LEU A 19 -5.10 -13.68 -19.47
N LEU A 20 -5.61 -13.09 -20.54
CA LEU A 20 -5.18 -11.77 -21.01
C LEU A 20 -5.44 -10.68 -19.97
N ALA A 21 -6.63 -10.67 -19.37
CA ALA A 21 -6.95 -9.73 -18.30
C ALA A 21 -5.98 -9.87 -17.11
N ARG A 22 -5.65 -11.10 -16.71
CA ARG A 22 -4.65 -11.35 -15.66
C ARG A 22 -3.25 -10.83 -16.01
N VAL A 23 -2.84 -10.99 -17.25
CA VAL A 23 -1.50 -10.58 -17.70
C VAL A 23 -1.40 -9.05 -17.82
N TYR A 24 -2.40 -8.41 -18.41
CA TYR A 24 -2.32 -7.00 -18.82
C TYR A 24 -3.06 -6.03 -17.91
N VAL A 25 -4.07 -6.49 -17.16
CA VAL A 25 -4.95 -5.61 -16.41
C VAL A 25 -4.81 -5.79 -14.91
N PHE A 26 -4.78 -7.03 -14.41
CA PHE A 26 -4.83 -7.33 -13.00
C PHE A 26 -3.68 -8.22 -12.52
N THR A 27 -3.20 -7.96 -11.30
CA THR A 27 -2.23 -8.82 -10.62
C THR A 27 -2.76 -9.18 -9.24
N PRO A 28 -2.89 -10.47 -8.89
CA PRO A 28 -3.14 -10.88 -7.52
C PRO A 28 -1.89 -10.64 -6.67
N VAL A 29 -2.08 -10.13 -5.46
CA VAL A 29 -1.02 -9.79 -4.51
C VAL A 29 -1.39 -10.33 -3.14
N THR A 30 -0.43 -10.91 -2.44
CA THR A 30 -0.58 -11.28 -1.02
C THR A 30 0.17 -10.25 -0.18
N VAL A 31 -0.48 -9.76 0.87
CA VAL A 31 0.16 -8.90 1.86
C VAL A 31 1.08 -9.75 2.72
N ASN A 32 2.33 -9.34 2.86
CA ASN A 32 3.30 -10.00 3.71
C ASN A 32 3.82 -9.00 4.75
N GLY A 33 3.59 -9.32 6.02
CA GLY A 33 3.99 -8.51 7.17
C GLY A 33 3.02 -7.37 7.50
N HIS A 34 3.40 -6.56 8.46
CA HIS A 34 2.56 -5.62 9.20
C HIS A 34 2.74 -4.14 8.81
N SER A 35 3.40 -3.87 7.68
CA SER A 35 3.72 -2.49 7.27
C SER A 35 2.52 -1.65 6.85
N MET A 36 1.38 -2.28 6.56
CA MET A 36 0.15 -1.63 6.12
C MET A 36 -1.00 -1.72 7.13
N ASP A 37 -0.75 -2.28 8.34
CA ASP A 37 -1.74 -2.24 9.41
C ASP A 37 -2.04 -0.78 9.81
N PRO A 38 -3.27 -0.49 10.18
CA PRO A 38 -4.43 -1.37 10.33
C PRO A 38 -5.21 -1.60 9.02
N THR A 39 -4.85 -0.93 7.93
CA THR A 39 -5.64 -0.97 6.68
C THR A 39 -5.57 -2.34 5.99
N LEU A 40 -4.38 -2.94 5.96
CA LEU A 40 -4.14 -4.26 5.36
C LEU A 40 -3.26 -5.07 6.29
N SER A 41 -3.73 -6.26 6.62
CA SER A 41 -3.06 -7.19 7.54
C SER A 41 -2.35 -8.32 6.79
N ASP A 42 -1.40 -8.97 7.47
CA ASP A 42 -0.65 -10.10 6.95
C ASP A 42 -1.57 -11.21 6.43
N GLY A 43 -1.20 -11.83 5.32
CA GLY A 43 -1.95 -12.92 4.69
C GLY A 43 -3.17 -12.50 3.86
N GLN A 44 -3.59 -11.23 3.90
CA GLN A 44 -4.69 -10.74 3.06
C GLN A 44 -4.32 -10.83 1.57
N ARG A 45 -5.33 -11.09 0.72
CA ARG A 45 -5.13 -11.19 -0.72
C ARG A 45 -5.90 -10.11 -1.47
N LEU A 46 -5.19 -9.48 -2.37
CA LEU A 46 -5.61 -8.26 -3.06
C LEU A 46 -5.57 -8.46 -4.57
N ILE A 47 -6.33 -7.64 -5.28
CA ILE A 47 -6.18 -7.43 -6.72
C ILE A 47 -5.61 -6.03 -6.94
N SER A 48 -4.50 -5.97 -7.67
CA SER A 48 -3.89 -4.73 -8.13
C SER A 48 -4.18 -4.51 -9.62
N SER A 49 -4.62 -3.31 -9.99
CA SER A 49 -4.90 -2.90 -11.38
C SER A 49 -3.69 -2.20 -11.97
N LYS A 50 -3.21 -2.67 -13.12
CA LYS A 50 -2.07 -2.11 -13.86
C LYS A 50 -2.43 -0.89 -14.71
N ILE A 51 -3.71 -0.72 -15.02
CA ILE A 51 -4.20 0.29 -15.97
C ILE A 51 -4.82 1.51 -15.27
N SER A 52 -4.89 1.50 -13.94
CA SER A 52 -5.46 2.61 -13.16
C SER A 52 -4.51 3.80 -13.11
N ASN A 53 -5.08 5.00 -13.09
CA ASN A 53 -4.34 6.19 -12.70
C ASN A 53 -4.08 6.18 -11.19
N TYR A 54 -2.99 6.81 -10.78
CA TYR A 54 -2.62 6.91 -9.38
C TYR A 54 -3.03 8.27 -8.81
N GLU A 55 -3.66 8.22 -7.65
CA GLU A 55 -4.10 9.40 -6.91
C GLU A 55 -3.48 9.39 -5.50
N ARG A 56 -3.55 10.54 -4.83
CA ARG A 56 -3.13 10.64 -3.44
C ARG A 56 -4.00 9.73 -2.56
N MET A 57 -3.38 9.10 -1.57
CA MET A 57 -3.95 8.10 -0.65
C MET A 57 -4.25 6.73 -1.29
N ASP A 58 -4.01 6.54 -2.58
CA ASP A 58 -4.10 5.21 -3.18
C ASP A 58 -3.09 4.24 -2.57
N ILE A 59 -3.52 3.01 -2.38
CA ILE A 59 -2.62 1.91 -2.03
C ILE A 59 -2.11 1.31 -3.33
N ILE A 60 -0.80 1.20 -3.44
CA ILE A 60 -0.12 0.70 -4.64
C ILE A 60 0.75 -0.52 -4.34
N THR A 61 0.98 -1.31 -5.37
CA THR A 61 2.05 -2.29 -5.42
C THR A 61 3.21 -1.70 -6.21
N THR A 62 4.41 -1.78 -5.68
CA THR A 62 5.61 -1.24 -6.31
C THR A 62 6.81 -2.13 -6.03
N LYS A 63 7.83 -2.05 -6.87
CA LYS A 63 9.15 -2.58 -6.55
C LYS A 63 9.78 -1.74 -5.45
N GLU A 64 10.58 -2.37 -4.60
CA GLU A 64 11.33 -1.65 -3.56
C GLU A 64 12.56 -0.98 -4.18
N PRO A 65 12.77 0.33 -4.00
CA PRO A 65 14.01 0.98 -4.43
C PRO A 65 15.25 0.32 -3.81
N GLY A 66 16.19 -0.08 -4.68
CA GLY A 66 17.39 -0.82 -4.27
C GLY A 66 17.24 -2.34 -4.17
N ASP A 67 16.02 -2.87 -4.33
CA ASP A 67 15.72 -4.32 -4.42
C ASP A 67 14.55 -4.54 -5.36
N GLU A 68 14.81 -4.49 -6.66
CA GLU A 68 13.77 -4.56 -7.69
C GLU A 68 13.07 -5.93 -7.80
N GLU A 69 13.58 -6.97 -7.17
CA GLU A 69 12.92 -8.28 -7.12
C GLU A 69 11.84 -8.30 -6.02
N ARG A 70 11.96 -7.40 -5.03
CA ARG A 70 11.03 -7.32 -3.92
C ARG A 70 9.84 -6.43 -4.25
N MET A 71 8.66 -7.03 -4.22
CA MET A 71 7.38 -6.32 -4.33
C MET A 71 6.89 -5.89 -2.95
N ILE A 72 6.50 -4.62 -2.84
CA ILE A 72 5.97 -4.03 -1.61
C ILE A 72 4.61 -3.39 -1.86
N VAL A 73 3.81 -3.29 -0.79
CA VAL A 73 2.54 -2.55 -0.77
C VAL A 73 2.72 -1.32 0.10
N LYS A 74 2.38 -0.14 -0.42
CA LYS A 74 2.50 1.15 0.28
C LYS A 74 1.37 2.09 -0.15
N ARG A 75 1.18 3.17 0.62
CA ARG A 75 0.22 4.25 0.29
C ARG A 75 0.95 5.44 -0.30
N ILE A 76 0.40 6.01 -1.39
CA ILE A 76 0.88 7.27 -1.96
C ILE A 76 0.48 8.42 -1.03
N ILE A 77 1.46 9.13 -0.48
CA ILE A 77 1.25 10.33 0.32
C ILE A 77 1.59 11.58 -0.48
N GLY A 78 2.72 11.58 -1.19
CA GLY A 78 3.14 12.68 -2.04
C GLY A 78 3.09 12.33 -3.51
N MET A 79 2.42 13.18 -4.28
CA MET A 79 2.37 13.13 -5.74
C MET A 79 3.54 13.92 -6.35
N PRO A 80 3.86 13.71 -7.64
CA PRO A 80 4.89 14.51 -8.31
C PRO A 80 4.67 16.03 -8.13
N ARG A 81 5.70 16.75 -7.70
CA ARG A 81 5.75 18.21 -7.42
C ARG A 81 5.15 18.64 -6.08
N ASP A 82 4.75 17.71 -5.22
CA ASP A 82 4.32 18.07 -3.88
C ASP A 82 5.49 18.40 -2.96
N THR A 83 5.26 19.29 -2.02
CA THR A 83 6.05 19.41 -0.79
C THR A 83 5.23 18.78 0.33
N VAL A 84 5.76 17.72 0.91
CA VAL A 84 5.11 16.93 1.97
C VAL A 84 5.91 17.08 3.25
N LYS A 85 5.26 17.51 4.31
CA LYS A 85 5.85 17.64 5.64
C LYS A 85 5.02 16.86 6.65
N MET A 86 5.70 16.12 7.50
CA MET A 86 5.14 15.53 8.72
C MET A 86 5.81 16.22 9.91
N GLU A 87 5.03 16.75 10.80
CA GLU A 87 5.52 17.39 12.00
C GLU A 87 4.55 17.14 13.16
N ASN A 88 5.02 16.53 14.24
CA ASN A 88 4.21 16.17 15.40
C ASN A 88 2.92 15.40 15.01
N ASP A 89 3.04 14.36 14.20
CA ASP A 89 1.94 13.55 13.65
C ASP A 89 0.91 14.30 12.78
N GLN A 90 1.20 15.55 12.41
CA GLN A 90 0.38 16.32 11.50
C GLN A 90 0.96 16.31 10.09
N LEU A 91 0.23 15.69 9.15
CA LEU A 91 0.58 15.70 7.73
C LEU A 91 0.19 17.05 7.10
N THR A 92 1.13 17.65 6.38
CA THR A 92 0.92 18.87 5.59
C THR A 92 1.42 18.63 4.17
N ILE A 93 0.61 18.97 3.17
CA ILE A 93 0.96 18.85 1.75
C ILE A 93 0.70 20.18 1.06
N ASN A 94 1.73 20.76 0.45
CA ASN A 94 1.68 22.07 -0.20
C ASN A 94 1.13 23.17 0.74
N GLY A 95 1.52 23.13 2.01
CA GLY A 95 1.09 24.08 3.04
C GLY A 95 -0.33 23.85 3.60
N LYS A 96 -1.04 22.82 3.15
CA LYS A 96 -2.38 22.47 3.67
C LYS A 96 -2.30 21.26 4.55
N LYS A 97 -3.01 21.27 5.69
CA LYS A 97 -3.16 20.10 6.57
C LYS A 97 -4.01 19.05 5.89
N TYR A 98 -3.59 17.78 6.07
CA TYR A 98 -4.31 16.60 5.62
C TYR A 98 -4.57 15.68 6.80
N ASP A 99 -5.82 15.25 6.92
CA ASP A 99 -6.20 14.25 7.89
C ASP A 99 -5.96 12.84 7.33
N GLU A 100 -5.65 11.92 8.21
CA GLU A 100 -5.38 10.52 7.89
C GLU A 100 -6.33 9.59 8.65
N PRO A 101 -7.66 9.66 8.37
CA PRO A 101 -8.68 8.96 9.17
C PRO A 101 -8.53 7.44 9.16
N TYR A 102 -7.82 6.89 8.19
CA TYR A 102 -7.46 5.46 8.14
C TYR A 102 -6.44 5.05 9.22
N LEU A 103 -5.85 6.01 9.93
CA LEU A 103 -4.90 5.79 11.03
C LEU A 103 -5.46 6.17 12.41
N ASP A 104 -6.65 6.74 12.49
CA ASP A 104 -7.16 7.33 13.74
C ASP A 104 -7.22 6.32 14.88
N GLU A 105 -7.74 5.12 14.62
CA GLU A 105 -7.80 4.05 15.60
C GLU A 105 -6.40 3.61 16.05
N PHE A 106 -5.49 3.41 15.11
CA PHE A 106 -4.14 2.98 15.38
C PHE A 106 -3.31 4.05 16.14
N LYS A 107 -3.48 5.33 15.76
CA LYS A 107 -2.89 6.46 16.50
C LYS A 107 -3.45 6.58 17.91
N LYS A 108 -4.75 6.32 18.08
CA LYS A 108 -5.40 6.31 19.39
C LYS A 108 -4.80 5.23 20.30
N GLU A 109 -4.74 3.98 19.83
CA GLU A 109 -4.13 2.89 20.60
C GLU A 109 -2.65 3.13 20.88
N PHE A 110 -1.90 3.70 19.93
CA PHE A 110 -0.52 4.13 20.18
C PHE A 110 -0.42 5.15 21.31
N SER A 111 -1.35 6.08 21.41
CA SER A 111 -1.35 7.10 22.46
C SER A 111 -1.79 6.56 23.81
N GLU A 112 -2.72 5.60 23.84
CA GLU A 112 -3.31 5.04 25.07
C GLU A 112 -2.42 3.97 25.71
N ASP A 113 -1.94 3.00 24.92
CA ASP A 113 -1.21 1.83 25.44
C ASP A 113 0.02 1.41 24.63
N LYS A 114 0.47 2.27 23.69
CA LYS A 114 1.63 1.97 22.82
C LYS A 114 1.45 0.68 21.98
N LEU A 115 0.21 0.39 21.57
CA LEU A 115 -0.13 -0.76 20.74
C LEU A 115 0.20 -2.12 21.41
N GLN A 116 0.02 -2.21 22.72
CA GLN A 116 0.26 -3.45 23.46
C GLN A 116 -0.85 -4.50 23.31
N GLY A 117 -2.00 -4.10 22.75
CA GLY A 117 -3.15 -4.96 22.52
C GLY A 117 -3.04 -5.83 21.28
N GLU A 118 -3.99 -5.67 20.37
CA GLU A 118 -4.12 -6.47 19.14
C GLU A 118 -2.89 -6.40 18.23
N TYR A 119 -2.14 -5.29 18.29
CA TYR A 119 -1.00 -5.03 17.41
C TYR A 119 0.36 -5.35 18.04
N ALA A 120 0.40 -6.15 19.10
CA ALA A 120 1.64 -6.56 19.76
C ALA A 120 2.39 -7.65 18.97
N TYR A 121 2.94 -7.31 17.79
CA TYR A 121 3.55 -8.28 16.87
C TYR A 121 4.82 -8.95 17.38
N SER A 122 5.65 -8.21 18.10
CA SER A 122 6.93 -8.70 18.63
C SER A 122 7.47 -7.77 19.72
N SER A 123 8.40 -8.27 20.52
CA SER A 123 9.09 -7.45 21.53
C SER A 123 9.87 -6.28 20.93
N GLY A 124 10.44 -6.44 19.73
CA GLY A 124 11.12 -5.36 19.02
C GLY A 124 10.17 -4.25 18.57
N PHE A 125 8.99 -4.61 18.09
CA PHE A 125 7.94 -3.65 17.76
C PHE A 125 7.48 -2.89 19.00
N GLN A 126 7.22 -3.59 20.10
CA GLN A 126 6.82 -2.97 21.36
C GLN A 126 7.86 -1.99 21.90
N ALA A 127 9.13 -2.39 21.92
CA ALA A 127 10.22 -1.50 22.34
C ALA A 127 10.31 -0.24 21.47
N GLN A 128 10.07 -0.36 20.16
CA GLN A 128 10.02 0.79 19.27
C GLN A 128 8.82 1.68 19.54
N ALA A 129 7.63 1.12 19.73
CA ALA A 129 6.42 1.88 20.07
C ALA A 129 6.57 2.62 21.40
N GLU A 130 7.12 1.96 22.43
CA GLU A 130 7.38 2.55 23.74
C GLU A 130 8.40 3.70 23.70
N SER A 131 9.45 3.56 22.88
CA SER A 131 10.49 4.58 22.73
C SER A 131 10.09 5.76 21.86
N SER A 132 9.03 5.62 21.05
CA SER A 132 8.60 6.66 20.13
C SER A 132 7.71 7.70 20.82
N SER A 133 8.01 8.97 20.62
CA SER A 133 7.20 10.10 21.10
C SER A 133 5.99 10.38 20.20
N THR A 134 6.14 10.17 18.90
CA THR A 134 5.11 10.34 17.87
C THR A 134 4.89 9.03 17.13
N PHE A 135 3.70 8.83 16.57
CA PHE A 135 3.39 7.66 15.74
C PHE A 135 4.13 7.70 14.40
N THR A 136 4.26 8.88 13.82
CA THR A 136 5.06 9.11 12.60
C THR A 136 6.23 10.04 12.94
N SER A 137 7.46 9.62 12.63
CA SER A 137 8.63 10.49 12.74
C SER A 137 8.51 11.69 11.81
N ASP A 138 9.05 12.84 12.23
CA ASP A 138 9.07 14.06 11.43
C ASP A 138 9.91 13.89 10.17
N PHE A 139 9.43 14.44 9.06
CA PHE A 139 10.17 14.50 7.80
C PHE A 139 9.65 15.63 6.90
N GLU A 140 10.46 16.02 5.93
CA GLU A 140 10.04 16.91 4.84
C GLU A 140 10.66 16.45 3.52
N TYR A 141 9.80 16.34 2.47
CA TYR A 141 10.20 15.96 1.13
C TYR A 141 9.58 16.88 0.10
N THR A 142 10.38 17.34 -0.87
CA THR A 142 9.88 17.86 -2.14
C THR A 142 9.95 16.73 -3.17
N VAL A 143 8.80 16.33 -3.69
CA VAL A 143 8.68 15.20 -4.62
C VAL A 143 8.97 15.65 -6.05
N PRO A 144 10.04 15.18 -6.71
CA PRO A 144 10.35 15.55 -8.08
C PRO A 144 9.29 15.05 -9.07
N LYS A 145 9.31 15.60 -10.29
CA LYS A 145 8.49 15.09 -11.40
C LYS A 145 8.80 13.60 -11.64
N GLY A 146 7.74 12.81 -11.79
CA GLY A 146 7.87 11.36 -12.07
C GLY A 146 8.15 10.48 -10.86
N LYS A 147 8.26 11.07 -9.65
CA LYS A 147 8.46 10.33 -8.40
C LYS A 147 7.23 10.44 -7.48
N TYR A 148 7.17 9.52 -6.52
CA TYR A 148 6.11 9.45 -5.51
C TYR A 148 6.73 9.25 -4.13
N LEU A 149 6.18 9.92 -3.14
CA LEU A 149 6.45 9.64 -1.73
C LEU A 149 5.42 8.61 -1.26
N VAL A 150 5.90 7.46 -0.82
CA VAL A 150 5.03 6.38 -0.35
C VAL A 150 5.36 6.02 1.09
N LEU A 151 4.32 5.80 1.90
CA LEU A 151 4.45 5.38 3.29
C LEU A 151 3.66 4.08 3.54
N GLY A 152 4.11 3.30 4.51
CA GLY A 152 3.26 2.28 5.11
C GLY A 152 2.29 2.89 6.09
N ASP A 153 1.16 2.27 6.30
CA ASP A 153 0.18 2.74 7.27
C ASP A 153 0.67 2.50 8.70
N ASN A 154 1.37 1.39 8.96
CA ASN A 154 2.12 1.21 10.20
C ASN A 154 3.41 2.04 10.18
N ARG A 155 3.32 3.30 10.58
CA ARG A 155 4.40 4.28 10.51
C ARG A 155 5.60 3.93 11.37
N LEU A 156 5.42 3.12 12.41
CA LEU A 156 6.49 2.73 13.35
C LEU A 156 7.48 1.76 12.71
N ILE A 157 7.02 0.78 11.94
CA ILE A 157 7.88 -0.30 11.43
C ILE A 157 8.01 -0.34 9.91
N SER A 158 7.25 0.48 9.19
CA SER A 158 7.30 0.44 7.74
C SER A 158 8.65 0.88 7.19
N LYS A 159 9.30 0.00 6.42
CA LYS A 159 10.35 0.38 5.50
C LYS A 159 9.69 1.01 4.28
N ASP A 160 9.81 2.33 4.14
CA ASP A 160 9.16 3.12 3.10
C ASP A 160 10.03 4.29 2.64
N SER A 161 9.46 5.30 1.97
CA SER A 161 10.22 6.41 1.40
C SER A 161 11.10 7.16 2.41
N ARG A 162 10.81 7.07 3.69
CA ARG A 162 11.65 7.64 4.76
C ARG A 162 13.01 6.92 4.87
N MET A 163 13.08 5.67 4.41
CA MET A 163 14.29 4.84 4.48
C MET A 163 14.94 4.59 3.11
N PHE A 164 14.15 4.27 2.08
CA PHE A 164 14.68 3.93 0.75
C PHE A 164 14.52 5.05 -0.28
N GLY A 165 13.95 6.20 0.12
CA GLY A 165 13.73 7.33 -0.78
C GLY A 165 12.46 7.24 -1.62
N LEU A 166 12.36 8.11 -2.62
CA LEU A 166 11.18 8.25 -3.45
C LEU A 166 11.09 7.14 -4.52
N VAL A 167 9.88 6.71 -4.81
CA VAL A 167 9.59 5.67 -5.81
C VAL A 167 9.42 6.30 -7.18
N ASP A 168 10.10 5.78 -8.19
CA ASP A 168 9.91 6.19 -9.58
C ASP A 168 8.58 5.63 -10.13
N LYS A 169 7.93 6.39 -11.01
CA LYS A 169 6.64 6.00 -11.59
C LYS A 169 6.65 4.62 -12.27
N ASP A 170 7.74 4.27 -12.93
CA ASP A 170 7.93 3.00 -13.65
C ASP A 170 8.14 1.79 -12.73
N MET A 171 8.52 2.03 -11.47
CA MET A 171 8.57 0.99 -10.44
C MET A 171 7.18 0.58 -9.94
N ILE A 172 6.17 1.44 -10.09
CA ILE A 172 4.80 1.15 -9.64
C ILE A 172 4.17 0.11 -10.58
N GLN A 173 3.72 -0.99 -10.02
CA GLN A 173 3.16 -2.12 -10.77
C GLN A 173 1.63 -2.07 -10.86
N GLY A 174 0.97 -1.34 -9.97
CA GLY A 174 -0.46 -1.13 -10.04
C GLY A 174 -1.06 -0.54 -8.76
N LYS A 175 -2.34 -0.15 -8.87
CA LYS A 175 -3.18 0.32 -7.77
C LYS A 175 -3.97 -0.84 -7.19
N VAL A 176 -3.97 -1.00 -5.87
CA VAL A 176 -4.84 -1.96 -5.20
C VAL A 176 -6.28 -1.50 -5.33
N VAL A 177 -7.13 -2.34 -5.90
CA VAL A 177 -8.54 -1.99 -6.18
C VAL A 177 -9.53 -2.89 -5.45
N PHE A 178 -9.08 -4.06 -4.98
CA PHE A 178 -9.99 -5.03 -4.37
C PHE A 178 -9.25 -5.94 -3.39
N ARG A 179 -9.81 -6.13 -2.19
CA ARG A 179 -9.42 -7.17 -1.24
C ARG A 179 -10.43 -8.30 -1.32
N TYR A 180 -9.99 -9.52 -1.68
CA TYR A 180 -10.87 -10.67 -1.86
C TYR A 180 -10.69 -11.76 -0.80
N TRP A 181 -9.66 -11.65 0.05
CA TRP A 181 -9.43 -12.57 1.14
C TRP A 181 -8.93 -11.83 2.39
N PRO A 182 -9.41 -12.20 3.61
CA PRO A 182 -10.41 -13.23 3.89
C PRO A 182 -11.80 -12.84 3.39
N LEU A 183 -12.68 -13.85 3.19
CA LEU A 183 -14.04 -13.62 2.65
C LEU A 183 -14.90 -12.73 3.56
N SER A 184 -14.61 -12.71 4.87
CA SER A 184 -15.27 -11.83 5.85
C SER A 184 -14.92 -10.35 5.68
N GLU A 185 -13.88 -10.03 4.93
CA GLU A 185 -13.34 -8.68 4.78
C GLU A 185 -13.25 -8.22 3.32
N ILE A 186 -14.08 -8.80 2.45
CA ILE A 186 -14.14 -8.38 1.04
C ILE A 186 -14.45 -6.88 0.96
N LYS A 187 -13.61 -6.14 0.20
CA LYS A 187 -13.73 -4.68 0.11
C LYS A 187 -13.18 -4.16 -1.21
N ILE A 188 -13.88 -3.20 -1.82
CA ILE A 188 -13.34 -2.33 -2.88
C ILE A 188 -12.47 -1.28 -2.18
N MET A 189 -11.28 -1.07 -2.72
CA MET A 189 -10.26 -0.22 -2.09
C MET A 189 -10.19 1.14 -2.78
#